data_9956471c4ef287ff45502350fa6a6187
#
_entry.id   9956471c4ef287ff45502350fa6a6187
#
_cell.length_a   1.000
_cell.length_b   1.000
_cell.length_c   1.000
_cell.angle_alpha   90.00
_cell.angle_beta   90.00
_cell.angle_gamma   90.00
#
_symmetry.space_group_name_H-M   'P 1'
#
loop_
_entity.id
_entity.type
_entity.pdbx_description
1 polymer ?
#
loop_
_entity_poly.entity_id
_entity_poly.type
_entity_poly.pdbx_seq_one_letter_code
_entity_poly.pdbx_strand_id
1 'polypeptide(L)'
;MRQIRYCSAIVLLFLLQTRFGFSQYVLEHLKAAYSKGELSYIQYLEYSALNAFEPDQVPQKYRISGDERPLKSGTFLMQQVKQNWDKLSPTTQQILAKYLQRRQMPFHYITPDGKFCIHYDITGIDAVDPTDNNSNGIPDYVELTGEYFTYIHHLLIDSLGYNSPPPDSSGKGKEFDVYLVNLSIWYGITYLEAKVPGTENAYSCYMEIENDFRYFPTSPLNSLRVTSAHEYFHVVQVGYAYREADVFFMEMCSTWMEDFAHSDVNDYLNYLNSFFRHINYPFSYVNNNYEYASCLWNHMIVKKYGADVILKIWQKIPVEPAMNAISDVLLEYGTSFRNELASFGLWNYFTGSRSDTTAFYPEGFLYPEVNFKDEVTTFGENVNFESRMCKLSSSYFKIDDQLNHYSLGIIVTNFETPQKISSGNYDPADKADFSLAVYMLPQDSLQRRDYISSYNLIKISDFHGIRLNIKHKDNWYARAVVFDPLNNYQITQFFPAYSGNNSRNFIENIFPNPLIIGENDPLIITYFVHDEELGDLLIYSSDGRLIKKHPFDAFNFYYDTFEWDGCNENGEPVSSG
;
A
#
# COMPACT_ATOMS: atom_id res chain seq x y z
N MET A 1 -55.51 18.71 10.89
CA MET A 1 -54.64 19.24 9.83
C MET A 1 -53.24 19.56 10.39
N ARG A 2 -52.46 18.54 10.82
CA ARG A 2 -51.07 18.70 11.28
C ARG A 2 -50.26 17.39 11.17
N GLN A 3 -50.33 16.69 10.02
CA GLN A 3 -49.62 15.42 9.84
C GLN A 3 -49.02 15.21 8.45
N ILE A 4 -48.85 16.24 7.60
CA ILE A 4 -48.34 16.08 6.22
C ILE A 4 -47.06 16.93 5.97
N ARG A 5 -46.29 17.31 6.97
CA ARG A 5 -45.04 18.08 6.74
C ARG A 5 -43.70 17.37 7.12
N TYR A 6 -43.74 16.12 7.54
CA TYR A 6 -42.51 15.40 7.93
C TYR A 6 -42.02 14.37 6.92
N CYS A 7 -42.78 14.03 5.87
CA CYS A 7 -42.35 13.07 4.87
C CYS A 7 -41.47 13.64 3.74
N SER A 8 -41.48 14.98 3.51
CA SER A 8 -40.72 15.57 2.41
C SER A 8 -39.24 15.87 2.71
N ALA A 9 -38.86 15.95 4.00
CA ALA A 9 -37.48 16.21 4.39
C ALA A 9 -36.60 14.95 4.41
N ILE A 10 -37.20 13.79 4.64
CA ILE A 10 -36.47 12.51 4.70
C ILE A 10 -36.15 11.98 3.29
N VAL A 11 -36.99 12.26 2.30
CA VAL A 11 -36.75 11.85 0.90
C VAL A 11 -35.67 12.68 0.25
N LEU A 12 -35.45 13.95 0.64
CA LEU A 12 -34.38 14.78 0.10
C LEU A 12 -33.00 14.42 0.67
N LEU A 13 -32.90 13.91 1.91
CA LEU A 13 -31.62 13.45 2.49
C LEU A 13 -31.17 12.10 1.90
N PHE A 14 -32.09 11.23 1.48
CA PHE A 14 -31.73 9.94 0.85
C PHE A 14 -31.31 10.07 -0.61
N LEU A 15 -31.72 11.14 -1.32
CA LEU A 15 -31.29 11.42 -2.71
C LEU A 15 -29.91 12.10 -2.80
N LEU A 16 -29.40 12.67 -1.71
CA LEU A 16 -28.05 13.24 -1.66
C LEU A 16 -26.97 12.21 -1.33
N GLN A 17 -27.31 11.06 -0.74
CA GLN A 17 -26.35 10.00 -0.43
C GLN A 17 -26.07 9.02 -1.59
N THR A 18 -26.86 9.05 -2.67
CA THR A 18 -26.69 8.12 -3.79
C THR A 18 -25.87 8.70 -4.98
N ARG A 19 -25.34 9.92 -4.86
CA ARG A 19 -24.50 10.52 -5.93
C ARG A 19 -22.99 10.40 -5.73
N PHE A 20 -22.51 9.74 -4.71
CA PHE A 20 -21.07 9.62 -4.41
C PHE A 20 -20.40 8.33 -4.92
N GLY A 21 -20.96 7.63 -5.90
CA GLY A 21 -20.55 6.29 -6.28
C GLY A 21 -19.87 6.09 -7.65
N PHE A 22 -19.68 7.09 -8.52
CA PHE A 22 -19.49 6.79 -9.95
C PHE A 22 -18.31 7.46 -10.69
N SER A 23 -17.37 8.12 -10.06
CA SER A 23 -16.39 8.91 -10.83
C SER A 23 -14.90 8.48 -10.76
N GLN A 24 -14.59 7.24 -10.42
CA GLN A 24 -13.22 6.75 -10.33
C GLN A 24 -12.69 6.06 -11.61
N TYR A 25 -13.37 6.15 -12.77
CA TYR A 25 -13.34 5.08 -13.79
C TYR A 25 -12.74 5.40 -15.15
N VAL A 26 -12.23 6.62 -15.41
CA VAL A 26 -11.71 6.93 -16.75
C VAL A 26 -10.50 6.09 -17.08
N LEU A 27 -9.44 6.19 -16.29
CA LEU A 27 -8.21 5.43 -16.53
C LEU A 27 -8.38 3.95 -16.24
N GLU A 28 -9.24 3.57 -15.29
CA GLU A 28 -9.58 2.16 -15.03
C GLU A 28 -10.32 1.53 -16.21
N HIS A 29 -11.22 2.26 -16.85
CA HIS A 29 -11.92 1.78 -18.06
C HIS A 29 -10.95 1.55 -19.24
N LEU A 30 -10.06 2.51 -19.50
CA LEU A 30 -9.02 2.37 -20.51
C LEU A 30 -8.05 1.23 -20.17
N LYS A 31 -7.65 1.11 -18.90
CA LYS A 31 -6.80 0.02 -18.42
C LYS A 31 -7.49 -1.34 -18.54
N ALA A 32 -8.79 -1.41 -18.24
CA ALA A 32 -9.58 -2.62 -18.43
C ALA A 32 -9.70 -3.02 -19.91
N ALA A 33 -9.90 -2.05 -20.82
CA ALA A 33 -9.92 -2.31 -22.25
C ALA A 33 -8.55 -2.79 -22.78
N TYR A 34 -7.46 -2.18 -22.29
CA TYR A 34 -6.10 -2.66 -22.57
C TYR A 34 -5.88 -4.08 -22.04
N SER A 35 -6.26 -4.37 -20.82
CA SER A 35 -6.10 -5.70 -20.20
C SER A 35 -6.91 -6.80 -20.90
N LYS A 36 -8.03 -6.44 -21.53
CA LYS A 36 -8.84 -7.33 -22.36
C LYS A 36 -8.33 -7.48 -23.81
N GLY A 37 -7.26 -6.76 -24.17
CA GLY A 37 -6.72 -6.74 -25.52
C GLY A 37 -7.57 -5.94 -26.54
N GLU A 38 -8.52 -5.11 -26.06
CA GLU A 38 -9.33 -4.22 -26.90
C GLU A 38 -8.54 -2.99 -27.38
N LEU A 39 -7.52 -2.61 -26.61
CA LEU A 39 -6.55 -1.56 -26.91
C LEU A 39 -5.14 -2.13 -26.89
N SER A 40 -4.31 -1.66 -27.82
CA SER A 40 -2.85 -1.82 -27.66
C SER A 40 -2.33 -0.92 -26.53
N TYR A 41 -1.13 -1.19 -26.04
CA TYR A 41 -0.49 -0.34 -25.03
C TYR A 41 -0.37 1.13 -25.51
N ILE A 42 -0.01 1.34 -26.77
CA ILE A 42 0.13 2.68 -27.35
C ILE A 42 -1.23 3.39 -27.39
N GLN A 43 -2.30 2.70 -27.80
CA GLN A 43 -3.65 3.30 -27.79
C GLN A 43 -4.12 3.62 -26.36
N TYR A 44 -3.82 2.75 -25.40
CA TYR A 44 -4.10 3.01 -24.00
C TYR A 44 -3.39 4.30 -23.54
N LEU A 45 -2.10 4.43 -23.86
CA LEU A 45 -1.29 5.61 -23.51
C LEU A 45 -1.81 6.88 -24.19
N GLU A 46 -2.09 6.83 -25.51
CA GLU A 46 -2.67 7.94 -26.27
C GLU A 46 -3.99 8.41 -25.67
N TYR A 47 -4.92 7.48 -25.42
CA TYR A 47 -6.25 7.85 -24.92
C TYR A 47 -6.19 8.32 -23.46
N SER A 48 -5.30 7.79 -22.65
CA SER A 48 -5.08 8.29 -21.29
C SER A 48 -4.61 9.74 -21.29
N ALA A 49 -3.63 10.08 -22.11
CA ALA A 49 -3.13 11.46 -22.23
C ALA A 49 -4.15 12.41 -22.89
N LEU A 50 -4.79 11.96 -23.98
CA LEU A 50 -5.81 12.76 -24.64
C LEU A 50 -7.02 13.02 -23.74
N ASN A 51 -7.41 12.04 -22.94
CA ASN A 51 -8.54 12.21 -22.02
C ASN A 51 -8.29 13.31 -20.98
N ALA A 52 -7.06 13.51 -20.60
CA ALA A 52 -6.69 14.55 -19.65
C ALA A 52 -6.65 15.96 -20.25
N PHE A 53 -6.13 16.09 -21.48
CA PHE A 53 -5.90 17.41 -22.09
C PHE A 53 -6.91 17.77 -23.16
N GLU A 54 -7.39 16.82 -23.93
CA GLU A 54 -8.26 17.01 -25.09
C GLU A 54 -9.28 15.87 -25.19
N PRO A 55 -10.19 15.72 -24.20
CA PRO A 55 -11.08 14.56 -24.08
C PRO A 55 -11.96 14.34 -25.31
N ASP A 56 -12.25 15.40 -26.08
CA ASP A 56 -13.00 15.31 -27.32
C ASP A 56 -12.27 14.55 -28.44
N GLN A 57 -10.98 14.37 -28.33
CA GLN A 57 -10.16 13.58 -29.28
C GLN A 57 -10.16 12.08 -28.99
N VAL A 58 -10.65 11.67 -27.82
CA VAL A 58 -10.79 10.25 -27.48
C VAL A 58 -12.04 9.68 -28.17
N PRO A 59 -11.97 8.44 -28.75
CA PRO A 59 -13.15 7.80 -29.34
C PRO A 59 -14.30 7.71 -28.33
N GLN A 60 -15.53 8.02 -28.77
CA GLN A 60 -16.71 8.16 -27.88
C GLN A 60 -16.93 6.96 -26.95
N LYS A 61 -16.65 5.73 -27.40
CA LYS A 61 -16.78 4.51 -26.58
C LYS A 61 -15.82 4.45 -25.39
N TYR A 62 -14.77 5.26 -25.39
CA TYR A 62 -13.76 5.33 -24.34
C TYR A 62 -13.78 6.69 -23.61
N ARG A 63 -14.68 7.59 -24.01
CA ARG A 63 -14.95 8.79 -23.23
C ARG A 63 -15.80 8.42 -22.03
N ILE A 64 -15.56 9.09 -20.93
CA ILE A 64 -16.36 8.92 -19.73
C ILE A 64 -17.21 10.16 -19.55
N SER A 65 -18.50 9.95 -19.38
CA SER A 65 -19.45 11.00 -19.02
C SER A 65 -19.68 10.95 -17.50
N GLY A 66 -19.23 11.95 -16.79
CA GLY A 66 -19.44 12.09 -15.34
C GLY A 66 -18.47 13.11 -14.74
N ASP A 67 -18.70 13.53 -13.52
CA ASP A 67 -17.75 14.34 -12.76
C ASP A 67 -16.48 13.51 -12.53
N GLU A 68 -15.44 13.81 -13.28
CA GLU A 68 -14.13 13.19 -13.14
C GLU A 68 -13.53 13.64 -11.82
N ARG A 69 -13.10 12.71 -11.00
CA ARG A 69 -12.28 13.08 -9.85
C ARG A 69 -10.91 13.48 -10.35
N PRO A 70 -10.37 14.59 -9.86
CA PRO A 70 -9.00 14.97 -10.13
C PRO A 70 -8.02 13.84 -9.78
N LEU A 71 -7.00 13.71 -10.60
CA LEU A 71 -5.90 12.78 -10.43
C LEU A 71 -4.73 13.52 -9.77
N LYS A 72 -4.05 12.84 -8.86
CA LYS A 72 -3.02 13.47 -8.04
C LYS A 72 -1.86 14.01 -8.88
N SER A 73 -1.29 13.19 -9.74
CA SER A 73 -0.14 13.59 -10.56
C SER A 73 -0.25 13.06 -11.99
N GLY A 74 0.10 13.89 -12.96
CA GLY A 74 0.27 13.51 -14.36
C GLY A 74 1.70 13.11 -14.74
N THR A 75 2.63 13.19 -13.80
CA THR A 75 4.08 13.05 -13.99
C THR A 75 4.46 11.78 -14.76
N PHE A 76 4.02 10.62 -14.31
CA PHE A 76 4.45 9.36 -14.91
C PHE A 76 3.72 9.02 -16.20
N LEU A 77 2.47 9.46 -16.37
CA LEU A 77 1.77 9.35 -17.65
C LEU A 77 2.50 10.17 -18.72
N MET A 78 2.84 11.42 -18.42
CA MET A 78 3.54 12.29 -19.37
C MET A 78 4.97 11.79 -19.65
N GLN A 79 5.63 11.19 -18.67
CA GLN A 79 6.92 10.55 -18.88
C GLN A 79 6.81 9.33 -19.83
N GLN A 80 5.78 8.49 -19.68
CA GLN A 80 5.52 7.38 -20.61
C GLN A 80 5.17 7.87 -22.03
N VAL A 81 4.39 8.94 -22.15
CA VAL A 81 4.11 9.61 -23.43
C VAL A 81 5.41 10.05 -24.09
N LYS A 82 6.31 10.71 -23.34
CA LYS A 82 7.61 11.17 -23.83
C LYS A 82 8.50 10.02 -24.30
N GLN A 83 8.58 8.94 -23.51
CA GLN A 83 9.39 7.76 -23.82
C GLN A 83 8.89 6.98 -25.07
N ASN A 84 7.60 7.04 -25.33
CA ASN A 84 6.98 6.35 -26.47
C ASN A 84 6.59 7.31 -27.60
N TRP A 85 7.11 8.54 -27.61
CA TRP A 85 6.71 9.59 -28.52
C TRP A 85 6.66 9.15 -29.99
N ASP A 86 7.73 8.52 -30.47
CA ASP A 86 7.85 8.08 -31.86
C ASP A 86 6.87 6.95 -32.25
N LYS A 87 6.26 6.29 -31.27
CA LYS A 87 5.27 5.23 -31.48
C LYS A 87 3.82 5.75 -31.50
N LEU A 88 3.60 6.98 -31.00
CA LEU A 88 2.27 7.59 -30.99
C LEU A 88 1.83 7.95 -32.40
N SER A 89 0.51 8.01 -32.62
CA SER A 89 -0.05 8.46 -33.89
C SER A 89 0.36 9.91 -34.19
N PRO A 90 0.57 10.29 -35.48
CA PRO A 90 0.91 11.66 -35.85
C PRO A 90 -0.09 12.69 -35.33
N THR A 91 -1.38 12.33 -35.30
CA THR A 91 -2.45 13.19 -34.75
C THR A 91 -2.24 13.43 -33.25
N THR A 92 -1.98 12.38 -32.48
CA THR A 92 -1.72 12.50 -31.04
C THR A 92 -0.45 13.31 -30.78
N GLN A 93 0.62 13.06 -31.54
CA GLN A 93 1.85 13.86 -31.43
C GLN A 93 1.57 15.36 -31.69
N GLN A 94 0.83 15.69 -32.74
CA GLN A 94 0.46 17.09 -33.05
C GLN A 94 -0.32 17.74 -31.90
N ILE A 95 -1.25 17.02 -31.28
CA ILE A 95 -2.07 17.52 -30.18
C ILE A 95 -1.23 17.70 -28.91
N LEU A 96 -0.45 16.67 -28.53
CA LEU A 96 0.26 16.64 -27.26
C LEU A 96 1.57 17.43 -27.26
N ALA A 97 2.13 17.80 -28.42
CA ALA A 97 3.42 18.49 -28.52
C ALA A 97 3.50 19.77 -27.67
N LYS A 98 2.40 20.53 -27.59
CA LYS A 98 2.31 21.77 -26.80
C LYS A 98 2.40 21.53 -25.28
N TYR A 99 1.98 20.35 -24.81
CA TYR A 99 1.98 19.99 -23.39
C TYR A 99 3.32 19.38 -22.91
N LEU A 100 4.24 19.09 -23.83
CA LEU A 100 5.59 18.61 -23.54
C LEU A 100 6.65 19.72 -23.60
N GLN A 101 6.22 20.96 -23.75
CA GLN A 101 7.11 22.12 -23.81
C GLN A 101 6.83 23.05 -22.65
N ARG A 102 7.88 23.68 -22.11
CA ARG A 102 7.70 24.70 -21.09
C ARG A 102 6.78 25.81 -21.56
N ARG A 103 5.86 26.20 -20.70
CA ARG A 103 4.90 27.28 -20.97
C ARG A 103 5.63 28.61 -21.14
N GLN A 104 5.06 29.46 -21.99
CA GLN A 104 5.47 30.86 -22.09
C GLN A 104 4.44 31.70 -21.36
N MET A 105 4.75 32.11 -20.12
CA MET A 105 3.85 32.91 -19.29
C MET A 105 4.27 34.37 -19.32
N PRO A 106 3.31 35.33 -19.28
CA PRO A 106 3.60 36.77 -19.35
C PRO A 106 4.23 37.31 -18.06
N PHE A 107 3.97 36.69 -16.93
CA PHE A 107 4.44 37.15 -15.62
C PHE A 107 5.24 36.07 -14.90
N HIS A 108 6.13 36.52 -14.03
CA HIS A 108 6.86 35.63 -13.12
C HIS A 108 7.14 36.32 -11.79
N TYR A 109 7.29 35.53 -10.74
CA TYR A 109 7.65 35.94 -9.41
C TYR A 109 8.79 35.08 -8.89
N ILE A 110 9.89 35.70 -8.48
CA ILE A 110 11.01 34.99 -7.85
C ILE A 110 10.84 35.09 -6.34
N THR A 111 10.88 33.92 -5.67
CA THR A 111 10.77 33.87 -4.21
C THR A 111 11.88 34.68 -3.52
N PRO A 112 11.65 35.23 -2.31
CA PRO A 112 12.63 36.06 -1.62
C PRO A 112 13.98 35.37 -1.35
N ASP A 113 13.98 34.05 -1.24
CA ASP A 113 15.19 33.24 -1.07
C ASP A 113 15.89 32.89 -2.40
N GLY A 114 15.30 33.29 -3.53
CA GLY A 114 15.84 33.06 -4.87
C GLY A 114 15.85 31.60 -5.31
N LYS A 115 15.05 30.73 -4.70
CA LYS A 115 15.04 29.31 -5.02
C LYS A 115 14.04 28.94 -6.11
N PHE A 116 12.89 29.66 -6.17
CA PHE A 116 11.81 29.35 -7.10
C PHE A 116 11.45 30.54 -7.96
N CYS A 117 11.12 30.28 -9.22
CA CYS A 117 10.51 31.22 -10.14
C CYS A 117 9.10 30.73 -10.48
N ILE A 118 8.08 31.43 -10.00
CA ILE A 118 6.67 31.10 -10.21
C ILE A 118 6.18 31.85 -11.44
N HIS A 119 5.89 31.13 -12.52
CA HIS A 119 5.36 31.66 -13.78
C HIS A 119 3.84 31.62 -13.76
N TYR A 120 3.16 32.70 -14.16
CA TYR A 120 1.71 32.79 -14.06
C TYR A 120 1.11 33.73 -15.13
N ASP A 121 -0.21 33.61 -15.31
CA ASP A 121 -1.04 34.53 -16.08
C ASP A 121 -2.17 35.09 -15.19
N ILE A 122 -2.69 36.27 -15.55
CA ILE A 122 -3.85 36.90 -14.90
C ILE A 122 -5.06 36.98 -15.84
N THR A 123 -4.96 36.42 -17.03
CA THR A 123 -6.01 36.38 -18.05
C THR A 123 -6.04 35.02 -18.74
N GLY A 124 -7.21 34.67 -19.31
CA GLY A 124 -7.36 33.42 -20.04
C GLY A 124 -7.62 32.20 -19.15
N ILE A 125 -7.37 31.02 -19.69
CA ILE A 125 -7.66 29.75 -19.01
C ILE A 125 -6.65 29.45 -17.89
N ASP A 126 -5.42 29.91 -18.06
CA ASP A 126 -4.33 29.72 -17.10
C ASP A 126 -4.27 30.83 -16.04
N ALA A 127 -5.28 31.72 -15.99
CA ALA A 127 -5.29 32.85 -15.06
C ALA A 127 -5.40 32.37 -13.60
N VAL A 128 -4.53 32.88 -12.74
CA VAL A 128 -4.67 32.76 -11.28
C VAL A 128 -5.69 33.76 -10.73
N ASP A 129 -6.13 33.60 -9.48
CA ASP A 129 -6.91 34.61 -8.78
C ASP A 129 -6.08 35.92 -8.69
N PRO A 130 -6.59 37.04 -9.26
CA PRO A 130 -5.82 38.29 -9.32
C PRO A 130 -5.85 39.09 -8.01
N THR A 131 -6.41 38.57 -6.92
CA THR A 131 -6.47 39.23 -5.63
C THR A 131 -5.06 39.57 -5.15
N ASP A 132 -4.82 40.84 -4.82
CA ASP A 132 -3.55 41.40 -4.30
C ASP A 132 -3.89 42.31 -3.12
N ASN A 133 -3.96 41.72 -1.91
CA ASN A 133 -4.38 42.40 -0.72
C ASN A 133 -3.31 43.36 -0.17
N ASN A 134 -2.03 43.08 -0.43
CA ASN A 134 -0.92 43.90 0.03
C ASN A 134 -0.54 44.99 -1.00
N SER A 135 -1.14 44.97 -2.19
CA SER A 135 -0.97 45.94 -3.28
C SER A 135 0.48 46.08 -3.76
N ASN A 136 1.21 44.98 -3.81
CA ASN A 136 2.58 44.94 -4.31
C ASN A 136 2.70 44.61 -5.80
N GLY A 137 1.57 44.34 -6.49
CA GLY A 137 1.49 44.04 -7.91
C GLY A 137 1.66 42.55 -8.23
N ILE A 138 1.72 41.66 -7.21
CA ILE A 138 1.79 40.22 -7.34
C ILE A 138 0.53 39.61 -6.72
N PRO A 139 -0.22 38.76 -7.41
CA PRO A 139 -1.37 38.08 -6.80
C PRO A 139 -1.00 37.28 -5.54
N ASP A 140 -1.82 37.38 -4.50
CA ASP A 140 -1.61 36.64 -3.23
C ASP A 140 -1.44 35.13 -3.46
N TYR A 141 -2.18 34.55 -4.43
CA TYR A 141 -2.06 33.13 -4.77
C TYR A 141 -0.66 32.75 -5.26
N VAL A 142 -0.01 33.63 -6.03
CA VAL A 142 1.36 33.44 -6.53
C VAL A 142 2.38 33.53 -5.39
N GLU A 143 2.21 34.49 -4.48
CA GLU A 143 3.08 34.63 -3.32
C GLU A 143 2.97 33.42 -2.39
N LEU A 144 1.74 32.96 -2.09
CA LEU A 144 1.49 31.76 -1.29
C LEU A 144 2.07 30.49 -1.95
N THR A 145 1.99 30.39 -3.28
CA THR A 145 2.66 29.31 -4.01
C THR A 145 4.16 29.31 -3.72
N GLY A 146 4.81 30.46 -3.85
CA GLY A 146 6.24 30.60 -3.54
C GLY A 146 6.57 30.27 -2.08
N GLU A 147 5.74 30.69 -1.14
CA GLU A 147 5.91 30.39 0.29
C GLU A 147 5.82 28.89 0.57
N TYR A 148 4.84 28.19 -0.01
CA TYR A 148 4.67 26.73 0.19
C TYR A 148 5.84 25.95 -0.40
N PHE A 149 6.31 26.27 -1.60
CA PHE A 149 7.48 25.62 -2.19
C PHE A 149 8.76 25.90 -1.38
N THR A 150 8.96 27.13 -0.90
CA THR A 150 10.07 27.48 0.00
C THR A 150 10.02 26.67 1.30
N TYR A 151 8.83 26.54 1.90
CA TYR A 151 8.62 25.73 3.11
C TYR A 151 8.99 24.26 2.87
N ILE A 152 8.47 23.66 1.80
CA ILE A 152 8.74 22.24 1.48
C ILE A 152 10.21 22.01 1.14
N HIS A 153 10.86 22.96 0.46
CA HIS A 153 12.29 22.89 0.22
C HIS A 153 13.09 22.82 1.55
N HIS A 154 12.79 23.73 2.47
CA HIS A 154 13.44 23.72 3.80
C HIS A 154 13.15 22.43 4.58
N LEU A 155 11.92 21.93 4.51
CA LEU A 155 11.56 20.67 5.16
C LEU A 155 12.36 19.50 4.59
N LEU A 156 12.36 19.30 3.27
CA LEU A 156 13.00 18.17 2.63
C LEU A 156 14.52 18.24 2.70
N ILE A 157 15.10 19.40 2.35
CA ILE A 157 16.55 19.53 2.18
C ILE A 157 17.24 19.85 3.50
N ASP A 158 16.80 20.90 4.19
CA ASP A 158 17.51 21.41 5.36
C ASP A 158 17.16 20.63 6.63
N SER A 159 15.91 20.13 6.76
CA SER A 159 15.46 19.47 7.99
C SER A 159 15.54 17.96 7.89
N LEU A 160 15.07 17.35 6.80
CA LEU A 160 15.06 15.88 6.61
C LEU A 160 16.35 15.36 5.98
N GLY A 161 17.16 16.22 5.33
CA GLY A 161 18.48 15.86 4.80
C GLY A 161 18.49 15.17 3.45
N TYR A 162 17.42 15.31 2.65
CA TYR A 162 17.44 14.86 1.26
C TYR A 162 18.44 15.67 0.43
N ASN A 163 18.97 15.07 -0.63
CA ASN A 163 19.82 15.80 -1.57
C ASN A 163 19.04 16.91 -2.27
N SER A 164 19.66 18.06 -2.45
CA SER A 164 19.09 19.10 -3.31
C SER A 164 18.87 18.56 -4.72
N PRO A 165 17.74 18.87 -5.37
CA PRO A 165 17.49 18.44 -6.74
C PRO A 165 18.57 18.99 -7.69
N PRO A 166 18.79 18.32 -8.84
CA PRO A 166 19.68 18.83 -9.87
C PRO A 166 19.24 20.23 -10.33
N PRO A 167 20.18 21.12 -10.67
CA PRO A 167 19.84 22.42 -11.23
C PRO A 167 18.94 22.28 -12.46
N ASP A 168 18.02 23.19 -12.63
CA ASP A 168 17.24 23.30 -13.84
C ASP A 168 18.17 23.47 -15.06
N SER A 169 18.02 22.58 -16.06
CA SER A 169 18.94 22.53 -17.21
C SER A 169 18.55 23.52 -18.32
N SER A 170 17.34 24.01 -18.34
CA SER A 170 16.76 24.82 -19.43
C SER A 170 16.24 26.18 -18.99
N GLY A 171 16.21 26.46 -17.68
CA GLY A 171 15.80 27.75 -17.12
C GLY A 171 16.80 28.86 -17.47
N LYS A 172 16.28 30.07 -17.53
CA LYS A 172 17.11 31.28 -17.79
C LYS A 172 17.78 31.79 -16.52
N GLY A 173 17.46 31.23 -15.34
CA GLY A 173 17.95 31.59 -14.03
C GLY A 173 18.64 30.43 -13.31
N LYS A 174 18.82 30.62 -12.00
CA LYS A 174 19.27 29.55 -11.09
C LYS A 174 18.10 28.97 -10.28
N GLU A 175 16.95 29.63 -10.40
CA GLU A 175 15.73 29.32 -9.70
C GLU A 175 15.08 28.09 -10.33
N PHE A 176 14.33 27.35 -9.52
CA PHE A 176 13.53 26.22 -10.01
C PHE A 176 12.20 26.75 -10.57
N ASP A 177 11.89 26.39 -11.82
CA ASP A 177 10.71 26.88 -12.53
C ASP A 177 9.43 26.13 -12.15
N VAL A 178 8.41 26.86 -11.72
CA VAL A 178 7.05 26.40 -11.41
C VAL A 178 6.06 27.18 -12.26
N TYR A 179 5.21 26.51 -13.02
CA TYR A 179 4.22 27.11 -13.90
C TYR A 179 2.81 26.89 -13.34
N LEU A 180 2.07 27.98 -13.09
CA LEU A 180 0.66 27.92 -12.70
C LEU A 180 -0.20 27.89 -13.95
N VAL A 181 -0.81 26.75 -14.24
CA VAL A 181 -1.57 26.50 -15.46
C VAL A 181 -2.82 25.68 -15.18
N ASN A 182 -3.83 25.80 -16.02
CA ASN A 182 -5.01 24.94 -15.94
C ASN A 182 -4.61 23.52 -16.37
N LEU A 183 -4.56 22.61 -15.43
CA LEU A 183 -4.28 21.18 -15.63
C LEU A 183 -5.55 20.33 -15.73
N SER A 184 -6.73 20.95 -15.62
CA SER A 184 -8.04 20.31 -15.75
C SER A 184 -8.29 19.27 -14.68
N ILE A 185 -7.73 18.07 -14.81
CA ILE A 185 -7.97 16.93 -13.91
C ILE A 185 -6.78 16.63 -12.99
N TRP A 186 -5.63 17.26 -13.14
CA TRP A 186 -4.45 16.98 -12.33
C TRP A 186 -4.12 18.09 -11.35
N TYR A 187 -3.69 17.70 -10.15
CA TYR A 187 -3.15 18.62 -9.16
C TYR A 187 -1.82 19.23 -9.63
N GLY A 188 -0.92 18.40 -10.18
CA GLY A 188 0.38 18.82 -10.66
C GLY A 188 1.02 17.82 -11.63
N ILE A 189 2.09 18.27 -12.27
CA ILE A 189 2.93 17.46 -13.17
C ILE A 189 4.38 17.89 -13.02
N THR A 190 5.24 16.96 -12.66
CA THR A 190 6.70 17.15 -12.71
C THR A 190 7.25 16.59 -14.01
N TYR A 191 7.75 17.47 -14.89
CA TYR A 191 8.29 17.09 -16.21
C TYR A 191 9.79 16.82 -16.13
N LEU A 192 10.19 15.57 -16.34
CA LEU A 192 11.59 15.20 -16.48
C LEU A 192 12.16 15.76 -17.78
N GLU A 193 13.28 16.47 -17.73
CA GLU A 193 13.90 17.12 -18.89
C GLU A 193 15.17 16.44 -19.36
N ALA A 194 16.26 16.69 -18.68
CA ALA A 194 17.57 16.21 -19.06
C ALA A 194 18.13 15.21 -18.05
N LYS A 195 18.77 14.18 -18.56
CA LYS A 195 19.51 13.23 -17.72
C LYS A 195 20.71 13.92 -17.09
N VAL A 196 20.90 13.74 -15.80
CA VAL A 196 22.04 14.32 -15.08
C VAL A 196 23.33 13.61 -15.49
N PRO A 197 24.36 14.34 -15.97
CA PRO A 197 25.62 13.73 -16.38
C PRO A 197 26.27 12.92 -15.26
N GLY A 198 26.76 11.73 -15.59
CA GLY A 198 27.43 10.85 -14.64
C GLY A 198 26.49 10.02 -13.78
N THR A 199 25.19 10.15 -13.93
CA THR A 199 24.20 9.31 -13.27
C THR A 199 23.55 8.34 -14.26
N GLU A 200 22.98 7.26 -13.73
CA GLU A 200 22.30 6.29 -14.58
C GLU A 200 20.84 6.71 -14.86
N ASN A 201 20.12 7.18 -13.86
CA ASN A 201 18.68 7.43 -13.95
C ASN A 201 18.20 8.72 -13.24
N ALA A 202 19.10 9.66 -12.95
CA ALA A 202 18.72 10.95 -12.38
C ALA A 202 18.43 11.98 -13.49
N TYR A 203 17.47 12.87 -13.22
CA TYR A 203 16.99 13.86 -14.18
C TYR A 203 16.85 15.24 -13.53
N SER A 204 17.08 16.30 -14.33
CA SER A 204 16.54 17.64 -14.04
C SER A 204 15.08 17.70 -14.48
N CYS A 205 14.33 18.64 -13.93
CA CYS A 205 12.89 18.76 -14.17
C CYS A 205 12.39 20.17 -13.90
N TYR A 206 11.15 20.45 -14.31
CA TYR A 206 10.33 21.60 -13.91
C TYR A 206 8.93 21.13 -13.54
N MET A 207 8.09 21.99 -12.97
CA MET A 207 6.74 21.64 -12.53
C MET A 207 5.68 22.52 -13.20
N GLU A 208 4.52 21.92 -13.47
CA GLU A 208 3.26 22.59 -13.72
C GLU A 208 2.29 22.27 -12.59
N ILE A 209 1.62 23.28 -12.04
CA ILE A 209 0.69 23.18 -10.91
C ILE A 209 -0.65 23.78 -11.33
N GLU A 210 -1.75 23.15 -10.92
CA GLU A 210 -3.10 23.68 -11.18
C GLU A 210 -3.25 25.12 -10.68
N ASN A 211 -3.83 25.97 -11.51
CA ASN A 211 -3.84 27.42 -11.25
C ASN A 211 -4.92 27.90 -10.27
N ASP A 212 -5.97 27.12 -9.98
CA ASP A 212 -7.05 27.57 -9.08
C ASP A 212 -7.66 26.49 -8.18
N PHE A 213 -7.47 25.22 -8.45
CA PHE A 213 -8.04 24.05 -7.71
C PHE A 213 -9.54 24.13 -7.44
N ARG A 214 -10.30 24.87 -8.25
CA ARG A 214 -11.71 25.20 -7.99
C ARG A 214 -12.63 23.98 -7.91
N TYR A 215 -12.32 22.92 -8.65
CA TYR A 215 -13.14 21.71 -8.77
C TYR A 215 -12.52 20.49 -8.06
N PHE A 216 -11.54 20.72 -7.21
CA PHE A 216 -10.85 19.68 -6.48
C PHE A 216 -11.53 19.36 -5.14
N PRO A 217 -11.38 18.14 -4.61
CA PRO A 217 -12.09 17.71 -3.38
C PRO A 217 -11.73 18.54 -2.15
N THR A 218 -10.48 18.95 -2.07
CA THR A 218 -9.93 19.77 -0.98
C THR A 218 -10.02 21.26 -1.35
N SER A 219 -10.12 22.15 -0.38
CA SER A 219 -10.19 23.60 -0.65
C SER A 219 -8.97 24.09 -1.43
N PRO A 220 -9.10 25.12 -2.30
CA PRO A 220 -8.04 25.54 -3.22
C PRO A 220 -6.66 25.73 -2.59
N LEU A 221 -6.57 26.49 -1.49
CA LEU A 221 -5.28 26.71 -0.82
C LEU A 221 -4.73 25.46 -0.14
N ASN A 222 -5.59 24.59 0.38
CA ASN A 222 -5.15 23.31 0.94
C ASN A 222 -4.70 22.35 -0.17
N SER A 223 -5.39 22.35 -1.32
CA SER A 223 -4.94 21.60 -2.51
C SER A 223 -3.57 22.08 -2.97
N LEU A 224 -3.34 23.40 -3.02
CA LEU A 224 -2.02 23.97 -3.35
C LEU A 224 -0.93 23.55 -2.36
N ARG A 225 -1.22 23.56 -1.06
CA ARG A 225 -0.28 23.12 0.00
C ARG A 225 0.16 21.66 -0.20
N VAL A 226 -0.79 20.75 -0.34
CA VAL A 226 -0.47 19.33 -0.51
C VAL A 226 0.19 19.06 -1.86
N THR A 227 -0.21 19.77 -2.93
CA THR A 227 0.40 19.64 -4.26
C THR A 227 1.84 20.12 -4.26
N SER A 228 2.15 21.23 -3.58
CA SER A 228 3.53 21.69 -3.49
C SER A 228 4.42 20.67 -2.77
N ALA A 229 3.92 19.99 -1.74
CA ALA A 229 4.65 18.91 -1.07
C ALA A 229 4.84 17.69 -1.97
N HIS A 230 3.79 17.27 -2.67
CA HIS A 230 3.77 16.11 -3.56
C HIS A 230 4.75 16.29 -4.73
N GLU A 231 4.54 17.34 -5.53
CA GLU A 231 5.31 17.55 -6.76
C GLU A 231 6.76 17.92 -6.46
N TYR A 232 7.02 18.74 -5.44
CA TYR A 232 8.40 19.03 -5.10
C TYR A 232 9.14 17.82 -4.53
N PHE A 233 8.45 16.88 -3.89
CA PHE A 233 9.09 15.62 -3.55
C PHE A 233 9.40 14.78 -4.80
N HIS A 234 8.57 14.80 -5.83
CA HIS A 234 8.93 14.19 -7.11
C HIS A 234 10.20 14.82 -7.72
N VAL A 235 10.36 16.14 -7.63
CA VAL A 235 11.59 16.82 -8.06
C VAL A 235 12.82 16.28 -7.33
N VAL A 236 12.73 16.09 -6.02
CA VAL A 236 13.81 15.49 -5.23
C VAL A 236 14.05 14.04 -5.63
N GLN A 237 13.01 13.24 -5.75
CA GLN A 237 13.06 11.82 -6.09
C GLN A 237 13.72 11.57 -7.45
N VAL A 238 13.33 12.30 -8.50
CA VAL A 238 13.94 12.13 -9.84
C VAL A 238 15.40 12.59 -9.87
N GLY A 239 15.80 13.44 -8.93
CA GLY A 239 17.20 13.80 -8.68
C GLY A 239 18.02 12.65 -8.10
N TYR A 240 17.41 11.70 -7.38
CA TYR A 240 18.03 10.44 -6.99
C TYR A 240 18.04 9.45 -8.15
N ALA A 241 16.87 9.01 -8.60
CA ALA A 241 16.70 8.16 -9.78
C ALA A 241 15.22 8.03 -10.17
N TYR A 242 14.96 7.94 -11.47
CA TYR A 242 13.68 7.52 -12.01
C TYR A 242 13.78 6.14 -12.63
N ARG A 243 12.93 5.21 -12.20
CA ARG A 243 12.66 3.92 -12.86
C ARG A 243 11.15 3.69 -12.88
N GLU A 244 10.64 3.23 -13.99
CA GLU A 244 9.19 2.95 -14.14
C GLU A 244 8.71 1.92 -13.10
N ALA A 245 9.55 0.93 -12.78
CA ALA A 245 9.23 -0.08 -11.76
C ALA A 245 9.12 0.48 -10.33
N ASP A 246 9.67 1.66 -10.06
CA ASP A 246 9.70 2.30 -8.74
C ASP A 246 8.59 3.36 -8.56
N VAL A 247 7.75 3.60 -9.58
CA VAL A 247 6.67 4.60 -9.56
C VAL A 247 5.73 4.41 -8.37
N PHE A 248 5.41 3.15 -8.01
CA PHE A 248 4.58 2.89 -6.84
C PHE A 248 5.13 3.51 -5.55
N PHE A 249 6.45 3.45 -5.37
CA PHE A 249 7.11 3.98 -4.17
C PHE A 249 7.30 5.50 -4.26
N MET A 250 7.49 6.03 -5.47
CA MET A 250 7.55 7.47 -5.70
C MET A 250 6.23 8.13 -5.27
N GLU A 251 5.10 7.62 -5.76
CA GLU A 251 3.77 8.15 -5.42
C GLU A 251 3.41 7.93 -3.96
N MET A 252 3.72 6.75 -3.43
CA MET A 252 3.54 6.43 -2.00
C MET A 252 4.26 7.43 -1.10
N CYS A 253 5.50 7.79 -1.45
CA CYS A 253 6.29 8.74 -0.68
C CYS A 253 5.80 10.18 -0.85
N SER A 254 5.43 10.60 -2.06
CA SER A 254 4.94 11.95 -2.31
C SER A 254 3.60 12.18 -1.61
N THR A 255 2.69 11.21 -1.64
CA THR A 255 1.41 11.32 -0.91
C THR A 255 1.60 11.29 0.61
N TRP A 256 2.55 10.49 1.13
CA TRP A 256 2.90 10.55 2.55
C TRP A 256 3.48 11.91 2.94
N MET A 257 4.30 12.52 2.08
CA MET A 257 4.92 13.83 2.36
C MET A 257 3.87 14.95 2.45
N GLU A 258 2.76 14.86 1.75
CA GLU A 258 1.65 15.82 1.86
C GLU A 258 1.15 15.95 3.29
N ASP A 259 0.84 14.82 3.91
CA ASP A 259 0.35 14.75 5.28
C ASP A 259 1.46 15.04 6.30
N PHE A 260 2.66 14.56 6.04
CA PHE A 260 3.82 14.83 6.91
C PHE A 260 4.14 16.32 6.98
N ALA A 261 4.03 17.06 5.88
CA ALA A 261 4.27 18.48 5.81
C ALA A 261 3.07 19.33 6.29
N HIS A 262 1.86 18.85 6.04
CA HIS A 262 0.60 19.56 6.26
C HIS A 262 -0.43 18.66 6.93
N SER A 263 -0.13 18.21 8.16
CA SER A 263 -0.93 17.25 8.91
C SER A 263 -2.36 17.71 9.26
N ASP A 264 -2.69 18.97 8.99
CA ASP A 264 -4.04 19.51 9.08
C ASP A 264 -4.83 19.37 7.78
N VAL A 265 -4.21 18.82 6.72
CA VAL A 265 -4.82 18.65 5.39
C VAL A 265 -4.81 17.20 4.98
N ASN A 266 -5.89 16.51 5.25
CA ASN A 266 -6.03 15.07 5.05
C ASN A 266 -6.50 14.73 3.62
N ASP A 267 -5.87 15.28 2.57
CA ASP A 267 -6.28 15.04 1.18
C ASP A 267 -6.12 13.57 0.76
N TYR A 268 -5.10 12.88 1.29
CA TYR A 268 -4.87 11.45 1.01
C TYR A 268 -6.05 10.55 1.39
N LEU A 269 -6.94 10.96 2.30
CA LEU A 269 -8.14 10.20 2.66
C LEU A 269 -9.06 9.95 1.47
N ASN A 270 -9.03 10.82 0.45
CA ASN A 270 -9.84 10.68 -0.76
C ASN A 270 -9.52 9.39 -1.54
N TYR A 271 -8.32 8.83 -1.39
CA TYR A 271 -7.83 7.65 -2.11
C TYR A 271 -8.01 6.35 -1.32
N LEU A 272 -8.18 6.41 0.01
CA LEU A 272 -8.19 5.23 0.89
C LEU A 272 -9.29 4.22 0.57
N ASN A 273 -10.47 4.67 0.13
CA ASN A 273 -11.56 3.77 -0.24
C ASN A 273 -11.17 2.79 -1.34
N SER A 274 -10.37 3.22 -2.31
CA SER A 274 -9.86 2.35 -3.38
C SER A 274 -8.93 1.28 -2.83
N PHE A 275 -8.00 1.68 -1.97
CA PHE A 275 -7.05 0.76 -1.32
C PHE A 275 -7.76 -0.31 -0.48
N PHE A 276 -8.65 0.09 0.43
CA PHE A 276 -9.33 -0.83 1.33
C PHE A 276 -10.29 -1.79 0.62
N ARG A 277 -10.83 -1.40 -0.55
CA ARG A 277 -11.62 -2.32 -1.42
C ARG A 277 -10.75 -3.34 -2.13
N HIS A 278 -9.48 -3.02 -2.40
CA HIS A 278 -8.56 -3.82 -3.20
C HIS A 278 -7.28 -4.16 -2.42
N ILE A 279 -7.43 -4.41 -1.12
CA ILE A 279 -6.31 -4.75 -0.21
C ILE A 279 -5.52 -5.98 -0.66
N ASN A 280 -6.10 -6.79 -1.54
CA ASN A 280 -5.50 -7.96 -2.17
C ASN A 280 -4.70 -7.65 -3.45
N TYR A 281 -4.56 -6.37 -3.83
CA TYR A 281 -3.66 -5.98 -4.91
C TYR A 281 -2.20 -6.01 -4.43
N PRO A 282 -1.24 -6.22 -5.35
CA PRO A 282 0.19 -6.19 -5.01
C PRO A 282 0.60 -4.87 -4.34
N PHE A 283 1.52 -4.94 -3.39
CA PHE A 283 2.10 -3.76 -2.74
C PHE A 283 2.63 -2.71 -3.73
N SER A 284 3.18 -3.17 -4.85
CA SER A 284 3.72 -2.31 -5.92
C SER A 284 2.72 -2.02 -7.04
N TYR A 285 1.40 -2.17 -6.79
CA TYR A 285 0.40 -1.95 -7.82
C TYR A 285 0.18 -0.47 -8.10
N VAL A 286 0.11 -0.11 -9.39
CA VAL A 286 -0.10 1.26 -9.87
C VAL A 286 -1.33 1.30 -10.78
N ASN A 287 -2.31 2.15 -10.47
CA ASN A 287 -3.50 2.36 -11.29
C ASN A 287 -4.07 3.78 -11.20
N ASN A 288 -3.27 4.75 -10.77
CA ASN A 288 -3.62 6.15 -10.51
C ASN A 288 -4.55 6.37 -9.30
N ASN A 289 -4.57 5.42 -8.37
CA ASN A 289 -5.32 5.52 -7.10
C ASN A 289 -4.67 4.72 -5.98
N TYR A 290 -4.33 3.45 -6.24
CA TYR A 290 -3.85 2.52 -5.23
C TYR A 290 -2.50 2.93 -4.66
N GLU A 291 -1.59 3.39 -5.51
CA GLU A 291 -0.26 3.86 -5.16
C GLU A 291 -0.30 5.06 -4.22
N TYR A 292 -1.24 5.99 -4.40
CA TYR A 292 -1.43 7.13 -3.49
C TYR A 292 -1.89 6.67 -2.12
N ALA A 293 -2.91 5.81 -2.07
CA ALA A 293 -3.43 5.28 -0.82
C ALA A 293 -2.43 4.36 -0.09
N SER A 294 -1.48 3.77 -0.82
CA SER A 294 -0.41 2.97 -0.24
C SER A 294 0.56 3.79 0.64
N CYS A 295 0.43 5.13 0.68
CA CYS A 295 1.13 6.02 1.62
C CYS A 295 0.96 5.58 3.09
N LEU A 296 -0.10 4.82 3.40
CA LEU A 296 -0.31 4.21 4.72
C LEU A 296 0.86 3.32 5.16
N TRP A 297 1.58 2.69 4.22
CA TRP A 297 2.82 1.99 4.52
C TRP A 297 3.86 2.94 5.13
N ASN A 298 4.07 4.10 4.52
CA ASN A 298 5.03 5.08 5.02
C ASN A 298 4.59 5.66 6.36
N HIS A 299 3.28 5.92 6.58
CA HIS A 299 2.76 6.31 7.89
C HIS A 299 3.10 5.27 8.96
N MET A 300 2.92 3.99 8.68
CA MET A 300 3.28 2.91 9.61
C MET A 300 4.79 2.88 9.86
N ILE A 301 5.60 2.82 8.81
CA ILE A 301 7.06 2.68 8.90
C ILE A 301 7.67 3.88 9.63
N VAL A 302 7.22 5.09 9.32
CA VAL A 302 7.69 6.31 9.98
C VAL A 302 7.28 6.36 11.46
N LYS A 303 6.06 5.95 11.79
CA LYS A 303 5.65 5.86 13.21
C LYS A 303 6.48 4.84 13.98
N LYS A 304 6.94 3.76 13.35
CA LYS A 304 7.75 2.71 13.99
C LYS A 304 9.24 3.08 14.10
N TYR A 305 9.81 3.73 13.09
CA TYR A 305 11.26 3.84 12.93
C TYR A 305 11.76 5.29 12.77
N GLY A 306 10.87 6.27 12.62
CA GLY A 306 11.23 7.66 12.32
C GLY A 306 11.32 7.95 10.82
N ALA A 307 11.30 9.24 10.45
CA ALA A 307 11.26 9.65 9.04
C ALA A 307 12.57 9.37 8.27
N ASP A 308 13.68 9.22 8.97
CA ASP A 308 14.99 8.90 8.38
C ASP A 308 15.01 7.55 7.65
N VAL A 309 14.10 6.63 7.97
CA VAL A 309 13.98 5.35 7.25
C VAL A 309 13.66 5.58 5.77
N ILE A 310 12.78 6.54 5.45
CA ILE A 310 12.42 6.85 4.06
C ILE A 310 13.60 7.49 3.33
N LEU A 311 14.31 8.42 3.98
CA LEU A 311 15.53 9.02 3.43
C LEU A 311 16.59 7.95 3.10
N LYS A 312 16.85 7.01 4.01
CA LYS A 312 17.82 5.92 3.78
C LYS A 312 17.43 5.04 2.59
N ILE A 313 16.14 4.77 2.41
CA ILE A 313 15.67 4.04 1.23
C ILE A 313 15.99 4.84 -0.04
N TRP A 314 15.69 6.15 -0.07
CA TRP A 314 16.01 7.01 -1.21
C TRP A 314 17.51 7.11 -1.48
N GLN A 315 18.36 7.05 -0.46
CA GLN A 315 19.84 7.03 -0.63
C GLN A 315 20.34 5.76 -1.31
N LYS A 316 19.61 4.63 -1.23
CA LYS A 316 19.96 3.38 -1.92
C LYS A 316 19.37 3.28 -3.33
N ILE A 317 18.25 3.91 -3.61
CA ILE A 317 17.55 3.86 -4.91
C ILE A 317 18.44 4.21 -6.12
N PRO A 318 19.44 5.11 -6.07
CA PRO A 318 20.35 5.33 -7.22
C PRO A 318 21.03 4.08 -7.77
N VAL A 319 21.30 3.10 -6.92
CA VAL A 319 22.05 1.88 -7.28
C VAL A 319 21.19 0.62 -7.37
N GLU A 320 19.98 0.64 -6.82
CA GLU A 320 19.10 -0.52 -6.80
C GLU A 320 17.62 -0.14 -6.89
N PRO A 321 16.71 -1.07 -7.33
CA PRO A 321 15.27 -0.82 -7.35
C PRO A 321 14.70 -0.60 -5.93
N ALA A 322 13.59 0.16 -5.84
CA ALA A 322 12.96 0.53 -4.57
C ALA A 322 12.65 -0.68 -3.67
N MET A 323 12.17 -1.80 -4.20
CA MET A 323 11.89 -3.00 -3.40
C MET A 323 13.14 -3.57 -2.71
N ASN A 324 14.30 -3.52 -3.38
CA ASN A 324 15.56 -3.97 -2.80
C ASN A 324 16.01 -2.98 -1.72
N ALA A 325 15.99 -1.68 -2.03
CA ALA A 325 16.33 -0.62 -1.10
C ALA A 325 15.48 -0.66 0.18
N ILE A 326 14.15 -0.87 0.06
CA ILE A 326 13.25 -1.07 1.19
C ILE A 326 13.69 -2.28 2.02
N SER A 327 13.95 -3.42 1.38
CA SER A 327 14.33 -4.64 2.08
C SER A 327 15.66 -4.47 2.82
N ASP A 328 16.65 -3.87 2.18
CA ASP A 328 17.98 -3.67 2.75
C ASP A 328 17.97 -2.70 3.92
N VAL A 329 17.23 -1.59 3.81
CA VAL A 329 17.11 -0.62 4.90
C VAL A 329 16.37 -1.23 6.09
N LEU A 330 15.29 -2.00 5.87
CA LEU A 330 14.58 -2.64 6.97
C LEU A 330 15.47 -3.65 7.73
N LEU A 331 16.40 -4.33 7.04
CA LEU A 331 17.39 -5.17 7.72
C LEU A 331 18.33 -4.36 8.63
N GLU A 332 18.70 -3.13 8.23
CA GLU A 332 19.48 -2.22 9.09
C GLU A 332 18.74 -1.82 10.38
N TYR A 333 17.40 -1.77 10.32
CA TYR A 333 16.53 -1.52 11.49
C TYR A 333 16.18 -2.78 12.28
N GLY A 334 16.82 -3.94 11.97
CA GLY A 334 16.63 -5.20 12.70
C GLY A 334 15.29 -5.89 12.40
N THR A 335 14.65 -5.56 11.28
CA THR A 335 13.42 -6.20 10.82
C THR A 335 13.58 -6.68 9.36
N SER A 336 12.50 -7.06 8.71
CA SER A 336 12.50 -7.45 7.29
C SER A 336 11.24 -6.92 6.60
N PHE A 337 11.31 -6.77 5.27
CA PHE A 337 10.13 -6.42 4.47
C PHE A 337 8.96 -7.37 4.75
N ARG A 338 9.22 -8.66 4.90
CA ARG A 338 8.22 -9.67 5.25
C ARG A 338 7.50 -9.35 6.57
N ASN A 339 8.26 -9.05 7.62
CA ASN A 339 7.70 -8.73 8.94
C ASN A 339 6.89 -7.43 8.90
N GLU A 340 7.39 -6.45 8.15
CA GLU A 340 6.69 -5.17 8.03
C GLU A 340 5.45 -5.26 7.14
N LEU A 341 5.46 -6.09 6.10
CA LEU A 341 4.25 -6.34 5.30
C LEU A 341 3.16 -7.04 6.16
N ALA A 342 3.56 -7.96 7.04
CA ALA A 342 2.68 -8.55 8.03
C ALA A 342 2.14 -7.49 9.01
N SER A 343 3.01 -6.66 9.54
CA SER A 343 2.64 -5.50 10.37
C SER A 343 1.65 -4.59 9.65
N PHE A 344 1.88 -4.29 8.37
CA PHE A 344 1.00 -3.46 7.56
C PHE A 344 -0.41 -4.04 7.45
N GLY A 345 -0.50 -5.36 7.23
CA GLY A 345 -1.80 -6.03 7.27
C GLY A 345 -2.50 -5.89 8.63
N LEU A 346 -1.77 -5.97 9.74
CA LEU A 346 -2.31 -5.74 11.08
C LEU A 346 -2.81 -4.29 11.25
N TRP A 347 -2.00 -3.32 10.87
CA TRP A 347 -2.35 -1.90 10.98
C TRP A 347 -3.62 -1.57 10.19
N ASN A 348 -3.74 -2.08 8.96
CA ASN A 348 -4.92 -1.89 8.13
C ASN A 348 -6.19 -2.57 8.69
N TYR A 349 -6.03 -3.56 9.58
CA TYR A 349 -7.17 -4.14 10.29
C TYR A 349 -7.71 -3.17 11.36
N PHE A 350 -6.83 -2.48 12.08
CA PHE A 350 -7.19 -1.58 13.17
C PHE A 350 -7.50 -0.17 12.67
N THR A 351 -8.54 -0.05 11.84
CA THR A 351 -9.05 1.19 11.26
C THR A 351 -10.56 1.31 11.49
N GLY A 352 -11.12 2.48 11.24
CA GLY A 352 -12.54 2.78 11.43
C GLY A 352 -12.98 2.54 12.88
N SER A 353 -14.04 1.80 13.07
CA SER A 353 -14.57 1.47 14.40
C SER A 353 -13.65 0.59 15.24
N ARG A 354 -12.65 -0.06 14.59
CA ARG A 354 -11.64 -0.92 15.22
C ARG A 354 -10.35 -0.18 15.56
N SER A 355 -10.27 1.12 15.29
CA SER A 355 -9.05 1.90 15.44
C SER A 355 -8.54 1.93 16.88
N ASP A 356 -7.22 1.81 17.02
CA ASP A 356 -6.46 2.18 18.21
C ASP A 356 -5.34 3.15 17.79
N THR A 357 -5.59 4.43 17.96
CA THR A 357 -4.72 5.51 17.49
C THR A 357 -3.40 5.60 18.27
N THR A 358 -3.30 4.94 19.43
CA THR A 358 -2.08 4.88 20.23
C THR A 358 -1.12 3.83 19.68
N ALA A 359 -1.63 2.65 19.33
CA ALA A 359 -0.84 1.52 18.86
C ALA A 359 -0.61 1.55 17.34
N PHE A 360 -1.59 2.02 16.56
CA PHE A 360 -1.59 1.99 15.10
C PHE A 360 -1.65 3.41 14.49
N TYR A 361 -2.34 3.59 13.36
CA TYR A 361 -2.46 4.89 12.69
C TYR A 361 -3.06 5.96 13.61
N PRO A 362 -2.43 7.13 13.74
CA PRO A 362 -2.97 8.22 14.57
C PRO A 362 -4.38 8.64 14.13
N GLU A 363 -4.64 8.63 12.84
CA GLU A 363 -5.92 8.99 12.22
C GLU A 363 -6.74 7.78 11.77
N GLY A 364 -6.38 6.57 12.23
CA GLY A 364 -7.01 5.32 11.83
C GLY A 364 -8.54 5.30 11.98
N PHE A 365 -9.11 6.12 12.85
CA PHE A 365 -10.55 6.26 13.03
C PHE A 365 -11.26 6.92 11.83
N LEU A 366 -10.53 7.62 10.97
CA LEU A 366 -11.03 8.20 9.72
C LEU A 366 -10.95 7.24 8.53
N TYR A 367 -10.21 6.14 8.68
CA TYR A 367 -9.95 5.22 7.57
C TYR A 367 -11.07 4.20 7.39
N PRO A 368 -11.29 3.72 6.15
CA PRO A 368 -12.20 2.61 5.92
C PRO A 368 -11.73 1.35 6.64
N GLU A 369 -12.64 0.43 6.86
CA GLU A 369 -12.31 -0.90 7.39
C GLU A 369 -12.02 -1.89 6.27
N VAL A 370 -11.10 -2.83 6.52
CA VAL A 370 -10.84 -3.95 5.60
C VAL A 370 -12.07 -4.84 5.48
N ASN A 371 -12.32 -5.30 4.25
CA ASN A 371 -13.33 -6.33 3.98
C ASN A 371 -12.73 -7.72 4.19
N PHE A 372 -13.50 -8.61 4.80
CA PHE A 372 -13.13 -10.01 4.85
C PHE A 372 -13.37 -10.67 3.50
N LYS A 373 -12.38 -11.45 3.07
CA LYS A 373 -12.50 -12.26 1.85
C LYS A 373 -13.57 -13.33 2.01
N ASP A 374 -13.65 -13.87 3.24
CA ASP A 374 -14.68 -14.79 3.64
C ASP A 374 -14.92 -14.70 5.16
N GLU A 375 -16.16 -14.95 5.58
CA GLU A 375 -16.55 -14.99 6.97
C GLU A 375 -17.28 -16.29 7.23
N VAL A 376 -16.82 -17.05 8.22
CA VAL A 376 -17.44 -18.30 8.60
C VAL A 376 -17.78 -18.33 10.05
N THR A 377 -19.02 -18.73 10.32
CA THR A 377 -19.50 -19.09 11.65
C THR A 377 -19.42 -20.59 11.77
N THR A 378 -18.57 -21.11 12.67
CA THR A 378 -18.40 -22.54 12.84
C THR A 378 -19.34 -23.07 13.93
N PHE A 379 -19.88 -24.26 13.68
CA PHE A 379 -20.68 -25.04 14.62
C PHE A 379 -20.03 -26.39 14.92
N GLY A 380 -18.70 -26.47 14.87
CA GLY A 380 -17.95 -27.66 15.25
C GLY A 380 -17.48 -28.52 14.09
N GLU A 381 -17.56 -28.06 12.85
CA GLU A 381 -17.10 -28.76 11.66
C GLU A 381 -15.90 -28.07 11.00
N ASN A 382 -15.17 -28.81 10.15
CA ASN A 382 -14.08 -28.26 9.35
C ASN A 382 -14.63 -27.24 8.34
N VAL A 383 -13.98 -26.08 8.27
CA VAL A 383 -14.31 -25.03 7.33
C VAL A 383 -13.15 -24.86 6.37
N ASN A 384 -13.42 -24.87 5.08
CA ASN A 384 -12.45 -24.65 4.04
C ASN A 384 -12.65 -23.30 3.37
N PHE A 385 -11.56 -22.54 3.24
CA PHE A 385 -11.50 -21.33 2.42
C PHE A 385 -10.58 -21.58 1.23
N GLU A 386 -11.03 -21.24 0.03
CA GLU A 386 -10.19 -21.22 -1.14
C GLU A 386 -10.08 -19.80 -1.67
N SER A 387 -8.85 -19.32 -1.89
CA SER A 387 -8.63 -17.99 -2.41
C SER A 387 -7.41 -17.92 -3.32
N ARG A 388 -7.48 -17.04 -4.32
CA ARG A 388 -6.30 -16.61 -5.07
C ARG A 388 -5.79 -15.31 -4.47
N MET A 389 -4.47 -15.23 -4.29
CA MET A 389 -3.78 -14.04 -3.80
C MET A 389 -2.81 -13.52 -4.85
N CYS A 390 -2.66 -12.21 -4.92
CA CYS A 390 -1.58 -11.59 -5.66
C CYS A 390 -0.29 -11.62 -4.82
N LYS A 391 0.87 -11.56 -5.48
CA LYS A 391 2.16 -11.42 -4.79
C LYS A 391 2.15 -10.13 -3.98
N LEU A 392 2.78 -10.15 -2.79
CA LEU A 392 2.91 -8.99 -1.90
C LEU A 392 1.57 -8.33 -1.55
N SER A 393 0.53 -9.12 -1.35
CA SER A 393 -0.80 -8.66 -0.97
C SER A 393 -1.29 -9.28 0.32
N SER A 394 -2.39 -8.75 0.87
CA SER A 394 -3.03 -9.26 2.08
C SER A 394 -4.47 -9.68 1.80
N SER A 395 -4.94 -10.72 2.48
CA SER A 395 -6.35 -11.10 2.50
C SER A 395 -6.78 -11.40 3.94
N TYR A 396 -8.01 -11.04 4.28
CA TYR A 396 -8.54 -11.17 5.63
C TYR A 396 -9.67 -12.18 5.63
N PHE A 397 -9.61 -13.10 6.59
CA PHE A 397 -10.63 -14.12 6.82
C PHE A 397 -11.12 -13.98 8.26
N LYS A 398 -12.41 -14.12 8.48
CA LYS A 398 -13.00 -14.11 9.81
C LYS A 398 -13.58 -15.49 10.14
N ILE A 399 -13.19 -16.02 11.28
CA ILE A 399 -13.73 -17.25 11.84
C ILE A 399 -14.44 -16.86 13.12
N ASP A 400 -15.75 -17.12 13.19
CA ASP A 400 -16.59 -16.88 14.35
C ASP A 400 -17.04 -18.24 14.92
N ASP A 401 -16.44 -18.64 16.05
CA ASP A 401 -16.76 -19.90 16.69
C ASP A 401 -17.85 -19.70 17.75
N GLN A 402 -19.08 -20.11 17.41
CA GLN A 402 -20.25 -19.97 18.26
C GLN A 402 -20.38 -21.06 19.35
N LEU A 403 -19.59 -22.12 19.27
CA LEU A 403 -19.68 -23.26 20.20
C LEU A 403 -18.67 -23.22 21.33
N ASN A 404 -17.88 -22.15 21.45
CA ASN A 404 -16.83 -22.02 22.47
C ASN A 404 -15.90 -23.24 22.53
N HIS A 405 -15.43 -23.71 21.35
CA HIS A 405 -14.48 -24.79 21.28
C HIS A 405 -13.15 -24.36 21.91
N TYR A 406 -12.53 -25.31 22.58
CA TYR A 406 -11.26 -25.07 23.29
C TYR A 406 -10.03 -25.04 22.38
N SER A 407 -10.19 -25.27 21.08
CA SER A 407 -9.06 -25.35 20.14
C SER A 407 -9.48 -24.93 18.74
N LEU A 408 -8.63 -24.13 18.09
CA LEU A 408 -8.72 -23.82 16.67
C LEU A 408 -7.50 -24.38 15.95
N GLY A 409 -7.72 -25.25 14.97
CA GLY A 409 -6.68 -25.71 14.05
C GLY A 409 -6.80 -24.95 12.73
N ILE A 410 -5.71 -24.35 12.26
CA ILE A 410 -5.67 -23.68 10.96
C ILE A 410 -4.67 -24.42 10.07
N ILE A 411 -5.11 -24.88 8.91
CA ILE A 411 -4.28 -25.51 7.90
C ILE A 411 -4.30 -24.61 6.68
N VAL A 412 -3.12 -24.17 6.24
CA VAL A 412 -2.98 -23.40 4.99
C VAL A 412 -2.14 -24.19 4.01
N THR A 413 -2.62 -24.32 2.78
CA THR A 413 -1.94 -25.06 1.73
C THR A 413 -1.83 -24.21 0.46
N ASN A 414 -0.72 -24.35 -0.26
CA ASN A 414 -0.53 -23.75 -1.56
C ASN A 414 -0.88 -24.77 -2.66
N PHE A 415 -2.00 -24.56 -3.37
CA PHE A 415 -2.45 -25.45 -4.44
C PHE A 415 -1.71 -25.27 -5.77
N GLU A 416 -0.90 -24.24 -5.96
CA GLU A 416 -0.16 -24.04 -7.20
C GLU A 416 0.98 -25.04 -7.37
N THR A 417 1.62 -25.44 -6.29
CA THR A 417 2.77 -26.34 -6.32
C THR A 417 2.44 -27.72 -6.91
N PRO A 418 1.36 -28.40 -6.50
CA PRO A 418 0.98 -29.68 -7.10
C PRO A 418 0.66 -29.60 -8.59
N GLN A 419 0.02 -28.53 -9.05
CA GLN A 419 -0.29 -28.32 -10.46
C GLN A 419 0.98 -28.07 -11.30
N LYS A 420 1.92 -27.29 -10.79
CA LYS A 420 3.22 -27.05 -11.44
C LYS A 420 4.06 -28.32 -11.51
N ILE A 421 4.08 -29.13 -10.45
CA ILE A 421 4.77 -30.43 -10.44
C ILE A 421 4.17 -31.38 -11.47
N SER A 422 2.84 -31.51 -11.51
CA SER A 422 2.15 -32.39 -12.43
C SER A 422 2.31 -31.99 -13.90
N SER A 423 2.50 -30.72 -14.20
CA SER A 423 2.73 -30.20 -15.55
C SER A 423 4.19 -30.25 -15.99
N GLY A 424 5.13 -30.64 -15.13
CA GLY A 424 6.57 -30.62 -15.41
C GLY A 424 7.19 -29.23 -15.45
N ASN A 425 6.45 -28.19 -15.09
CA ASN A 425 6.89 -26.79 -15.09
C ASN A 425 7.30 -26.28 -13.69
N TYR A 426 7.61 -27.19 -12.78
CA TYR A 426 8.02 -26.81 -11.43
C TYR A 426 9.48 -26.35 -11.41
N ASP A 427 9.68 -25.08 -11.08
CA ASP A 427 10.96 -24.54 -10.67
C ASP A 427 10.94 -24.32 -9.14
N PRO A 428 11.84 -24.94 -8.37
CA PRO A 428 11.96 -24.70 -6.94
C PRO A 428 12.17 -23.22 -6.56
N ALA A 429 12.71 -22.42 -7.49
CA ALA A 429 12.85 -20.97 -7.31
C ALA A 429 11.52 -20.21 -7.40
N ASP A 430 10.50 -20.79 -8.03
CA ASP A 430 9.16 -20.21 -8.18
C ASP A 430 8.22 -20.48 -6.99
N LYS A 431 8.74 -20.93 -5.86
CA LYS A 431 7.92 -21.20 -4.67
C LYS A 431 7.22 -19.93 -4.18
N ALA A 432 5.90 -19.91 -4.27
CA ALA A 432 5.10 -18.92 -3.59
C ALA A 432 5.17 -19.19 -2.07
N ASP A 433 5.71 -18.25 -1.33
CA ASP A 433 5.75 -18.29 0.12
C ASP A 433 4.58 -17.51 0.70
N PHE A 434 3.77 -18.17 1.52
CA PHE A 434 2.71 -17.52 2.29
C PHE A 434 3.18 -17.25 3.71
N SER A 435 2.67 -16.18 4.30
CA SER A 435 2.74 -15.96 5.74
C SER A 435 1.33 -15.89 6.28
N LEU A 436 1.08 -16.57 7.37
CA LEU A 436 -0.18 -16.54 8.10
C LEU A 436 0.02 -15.78 9.40
N ALA A 437 -0.77 -14.73 9.62
CA ALA A 437 -0.88 -14.08 10.90
C ALA A 437 -2.27 -14.37 11.49
N VAL A 438 -2.32 -14.92 12.67
CA VAL A 438 -3.56 -15.26 13.36
C VAL A 438 -3.74 -14.29 14.52
N TYR A 439 -4.85 -13.56 14.53
CA TYR A 439 -5.23 -12.67 15.60
C TYR A 439 -6.43 -13.25 16.31
N MET A 440 -6.30 -13.52 17.61
CA MET A 440 -7.42 -13.86 18.46
C MET A 440 -7.87 -12.60 19.17
N LEU A 441 -9.14 -12.22 18.97
CA LEU A 441 -9.72 -11.02 19.53
C LEU A 441 -10.83 -11.41 20.50
N PRO A 442 -10.76 -10.97 21.76
CA PRO A 442 -11.85 -11.18 22.72
C PRO A 442 -13.11 -10.45 22.28
N GLN A 443 -14.28 -10.97 22.65
CA GLN A 443 -15.57 -10.33 22.40
C GLN A 443 -15.67 -8.97 23.10
N ASP A 444 -15.01 -8.79 24.23
CA ASP A 444 -15.08 -7.56 25.01
C ASP A 444 -14.05 -6.54 24.51
N SER A 445 -14.55 -5.36 24.12
CA SER A 445 -13.76 -4.26 23.59
C SER A 445 -12.80 -3.63 24.61
N LEU A 446 -12.99 -3.83 25.90
CA LEU A 446 -12.16 -3.26 26.96
C LEU A 446 -10.82 -3.98 27.14
N GLN A 447 -10.69 -5.23 26.69
CA GLN A 447 -9.48 -6.03 26.80
C GLN A 447 -8.62 -6.02 25.53
N ARG A 448 -8.98 -5.26 24.49
CA ARG A 448 -8.26 -5.24 23.19
C ARG A 448 -6.80 -4.81 23.28
N ARG A 449 -6.42 -4.01 24.29
CA ARG A 449 -5.06 -3.43 24.39
C ARG A 449 -3.97 -4.45 24.76
N ASP A 450 -4.31 -5.47 25.53
CA ASP A 450 -3.32 -6.43 26.06
C ASP A 450 -2.96 -7.54 25.06
N TYR A 451 -3.75 -7.72 23.99
CA TYR A 451 -3.60 -8.83 23.04
C TYR A 451 -2.81 -8.47 21.77
N ILE A 452 -2.56 -7.20 21.53
CA ILE A 452 -1.90 -6.70 20.33
C ILE A 452 -0.39 -6.95 20.34
N SER A 453 0.20 -7.20 21.49
CA SER A 453 1.64 -7.43 21.65
C SER A 453 2.13 -8.82 21.20
N SER A 454 1.24 -9.73 20.81
CA SER A 454 1.60 -11.10 20.45
C SER A 454 0.82 -11.57 19.23
N TYR A 455 1.27 -11.21 18.03
CA TYR A 455 0.84 -11.85 16.78
C TYR A 455 1.91 -12.83 16.32
N ASN A 456 1.49 -13.88 15.63
CA ASN A 456 2.36 -14.93 15.18
C ASN A 456 2.42 -14.94 13.66
N LEU A 457 3.60 -14.81 13.11
CA LEU A 457 3.86 -14.92 11.70
C LEU A 457 4.36 -16.33 11.39
N ILE A 458 3.59 -17.09 10.63
CA ILE A 458 3.93 -18.45 10.24
C ILE A 458 4.30 -18.43 8.76
N LYS A 459 5.47 -18.94 8.43
CA LYS A 459 5.81 -19.26 7.05
C LYS A 459 5.18 -20.58 6.67
N ILE A 460 4.48 -20.61 5.53
CA ILE A 460 3.92 -21.83 4.96
C ILE A 460 4.61 -22.04 3.61
N SER A 461 5.52 -23.00 3.56
CA SER A 461 6.07 -23.54 2.34
C SER A 461 5.66 -25.00 2.26
N ASP A 462 4.82 -25.33 1.30
CA ASP A 462 4.41 -26.70 0.94
C ASP A 462 3.93 -27.58 2.11
N PHE A 463 3.47 -27.00 3.24
CA PHE A 463 3.33 -27.73 4.47
C PHE A 463 1.91 -27.99 4.93
N HIS A 464 1.78 -29.11 5.50
CA HIS A 464 0.74 -29.79 6.21
C HIS A 464 0.46 -29.11 7.54
N GLY A 465 -0.70 -28.81 7.90
CA GLY A 465 -1.05 -27.97 9.03
C GLY A 465 -0.61 -28.47 10.41
N ILE A 466 -0.36 -27.55 11.30
CA ILE A 466 -0.11 -27.79 12.72
C ILE A 466 -1.34 -27.37 13.50
N ARG A 467 -1.83 -28.22 14.39
CA ARG A 467 -2.93 -27.93 15.29
C ARG A 467 -2.41 -27.78 16.71
N LEU A 468 -2.67 -26.63 17.33
CA LEU A 468 -2.53 -26.41 18.75
C LEU A 468 -3.88 -26.69 19.43
N ASN A 469 -3.89 -27.58 20.40
CA ASN A 469 -5.02 -27.75 21.30
C ASN A 469 -4.86 -26.79 22.48
N ILE A 470 -5.60 -25.69 22.46
CA ILE A 470 -5.62 -24.72 23.54
C ILE A 470 -6.94 -24.87 24.27
N LYS A 471 -6.91 -25.25 25.52
CA LYS A 471 -8.11 -25.30 26.39
C LYS A 471 -8.35 -23.91 26.98
N HIS A 472 -9.38 -23.20 26.49
CA HIS A 472 -9.81 -21.93 27.08
C HIS A 472 -11.33 -21.80 27.24
N LYS A 473 -11.74 -21.09 28.29
CA LYS A 473 -13.12 -20.94 28.70
C LYS A 473 -13.85 -19.74 28.11
N ASP A 474 -13.18 -18.88 27.36
CA ASP A 474 -13.73 -17.60 26.90
C ASP A 474 -13.98 -17.57 25.39
N ASN A 475 -14.99 -16.85 24.96
CA ASN A 475 -15.37 -16.72 23.56
C ASN A 475 -14.29 -16.01 22.74
N TRP A 476 -13.78 -16.67 21.71
CA TRP A 476 -12.68 -16.19 20.86
C TRP A 476 -13.13 -15.91 19.43
N TYR A 477 -12.67 -14.80 18.85
CA TYR A 477 -12.70 -14.59 17.42
C TYR A 477 -11.30 -14.81 16.85
N ALA A 478 -11.15 -15.81 15.99
CA ALA A 478 -9.91 -15.97 15.25
C ALA A 478 -9.99 -15.22 13.92
N ARG A 479 -8.96 -14.45 13.60
CA ARG A 479 -8.83 -13.77 12.33
C ARG A 479 -7.49 -14.10 11.72
N ALA A 480 -7.51 -14.57 10.48
CA ALA A 480 -6.31 -14.93 9.76
C ALA A 480 -6.00 -13.86 8.70
N VAL A 481 -4.75 -13.41 8.67
CA VAL A 481 -4.23 -12.56 7.61
C VAL A 481 -3.18 -13.36 6.86
N VAL A 482 -3.38 -13.59 5.58
CA VAL A 482 -2.48 -14.35 4.74
C VAL A 482 -1.66 -13.41 3.86
N PHE A 483 -0.34 -13.58 3.85
CA PHE A 483 0.61 -12.79 3.08
C PHE A 483 1.39 -13.67 2.12
N ASP A 484 1.81 -13.10 0.99
CA ASP A 484 2.82 -13.67 0.11
C ASP A 484 4.11 -12.86 0.26
N PRO A 485 5.12 -13.32 1.04
CA PRO A 485 6.37 -12.62 1.20
C PRO A 485 7.34 -12.93 0.07
N LEU A 486 8.15 -11.94 -0.33
CA LEU A 486 9.33 -12.17 -1.15
C LEU A 486 10.30 -13.15 -0.46
N ASN A 487 10.78 -14.11 -1.23
CA ASN A 487 11.73 -15.16 -0.84
C ASN A 487 12.85 -14.67 0.09
N ASN A 488 12.73 -14.82 1.40
CA ASN A 488 13.84 -15.10 2.32
C ASN A 488 13.36 -15.40 3.75
N TYR A 489 14.01 -16.35 4.40
CA TYR A 489 13.46 -17.24 5.40
C TYR A 489 13.86 -16.95 6.84
N GLN A 490 12.90 -17.00 7.71
CA GLN A 490 12.96 -17.75 8.99
C GLN A 490 11.59 -17.75 9.67
N ILE A 491 11.07 -18.91 10.02
CA ILE A 491 10.01 -18.99 11.04
C ILE A 491 10.68 -18.77 12.36
N THR A 492 10.27 -17.77 13.07
CA THR A 492 10.60 -17.59 14.46
C THR A 492 9.30 -17.38 15.21
N GLN A 493 8.89 -18.42 15.92
CA GLN A 493 7.96 -18.41 17.05
C GLN A 493 6.45 -18.30 16.76
N PHE A 494 5.74 -19.30 17.21
CA PHE A 494 4.33 -19.27 17.55
C PHE A 494 4.14 -18.73 18.98
N PHE A 495 3.23 -17.80 19.16
CA PHE A 495 2.75 -17.43 20.48
C PHE A 495 1.24 -17.66 20.57
N PRO A 496 0.74 -18.38 21.54
CA PRO A 496 -0.69 -18.51 21.77
C PRO A 496 -1.26 -17.18 22.27
N ALA A 497 -2.51 -16.95 21.96
CA ALA A 497 -3.22 -15.83 22.53
C ALA A 497 -3.38 -16.01 24.03
N TYR A 498 -3.24 -14.93 24.73
CA TYR A 498 -3.26 -14.84 26.17
C TYR A 498 -4.70 -14.81 26.70
N SER A 499 -5.01 -15.62 27.69
CA SER A 499 -6.09 -15.36 28.63
C SER A 499 -5.51 -14.90 29.96
N GLY A 500 -6.18 -13.98 30.61
CA GLY A 500 -5.68 -13.26 31.77
C GLY A 500 -5.31 -14.05 33.05
N ASN A 501 -5.12 -15.36 32.96
CA ASN A 501 -4.63 -16.23 34.05
C ASN A 501 -3.57 -17.19 33.52
N ASN A 502 -2.35 -16.76 33.53
CA ASN A 502 -1.06 -17.43 33.62
C ASN A 502 -0.79 -18.84 33.04
N SER A 503 -1.62 -19.44 32.20
CA SER A 503 -1.31 -20.73 31.55
C SER A 503 -1.01 -20.56 30.05
N ARG A 504 0.16 -21.03 29.59
CA ARG A 504 0.63 -20.85 28.23
C ARG A 504 1.25 -22.10 27.66
N ASN A 505 0.57 -22.76 26.71
CA ASN A 505 1.19 -23.80 25.90
C ASN A 505 1.52 -23.20 24.54
N PHE A 506 2.72 -23.36 24.01
CA PHE A 506 3.11 -22.84 22.71
C PHE A 506 4.18 -23.70 22.03
N ILE A 507 4.23 -23.65 20.69
CA ILE A 507 5.36 -24.17 19.94
C ILE A 507 6.37 -23.04 19.79
N GLU A 508 7.59 -23.26 20.26
CA GLU A 508 8.65 -22.28 20.26
C GLU A 508 9.41 -22.27 18.93
N ASN A 509 9.71 -23.45 18.40
CA ASN A 509 10.51 -23.59 17.19
C ASN A 509 10.16 -24.85 16.41
N ILE A 510 10.37 -24.81 15.09
CA ILE A 510 10.28 -25.96 14.19
C ILE A 510 11.46 -25.88 13.21
N PHE A 511 12.40 -26.85 13.28
CA PHE A 511 13.59 -26.87 12.43
C PHE A 511 14.02 -28.31 12.10
N PRO A 512 14.48 -28.62 10.86
CA PRO A 512 14.45 -27.78 9.65
C PRO A 512 13.04 -27.66 9.08
N ASN A 513 12.76 -26.53 8.42
CA ASN A 513 11.49 -26.36 7.73
C ASN A 513 11.75 -25.66 6.38
N PRO A 514 11.46 -26.32 5.23
CA PRO A 514 10.78 -27.60 5.13
C PRO A 514 11.63 -28.79 5.57
N LEU A 515 10.96 -29.85 6.05
CA LEU A 515 11.57 -31.16 6.24
C LEU A 515 11.76 -31.81 4.87
N ILE A 516 13.00 -32.19 4.52
CA ILE A 516 13.31 -32.98 3.33
C ILE A 516 13.35 -34.45 3.74
N ILE A 517 12.30 -35.21 3.44
CA ILE A 517 12.23 -36.62 3.77
C ILE A 517 13.32 -37.39 3.00
N GLY A 518 14.19 -38.09 3.72
CA GLY A 518 15.31 -38.85 3.17
C GLY A 518 16.68 -38.18 3.38
N GLU A 519 16.76 -36.98 3.87
CA GLU A 519 17.93 -36.44 4.53
C GLU A 519 17.85 -36.80 6.03
N ASN A 520 18.94 -37.15 6.65
CA ASN A 520 18.98 -37.82 7.96
C ASN A 520 18.60 -36.96 9.19
N ASP A 521 18.11 -35.75 9.00
CA ASP A 521 17.75 -34.86 10.08
C ASP A 521 16.23 -34.83 10.31
N PRO A 522 15.76 -35.19 11.52
CA PRO A 522 14.34 -35.10 11.86
C PRO A 522 13.88 -33.65 11.97
N LEU A 523 12.57 -33.42 11.79
CA LEU A 523 11.95 -32.14 12.11
C LEU A 523 11.88 -32.00 13.64
N ILE A 524 12.59 -31.03 14.18
CA ILE A 524 12.60 -30.72 15.59
C ILE A 524 11.52 -29.70 15.90
N ILE A 525 10.55 -30.07 16.73
CA ILE A 525 9.46 -29.20 17.18
C ILE A 525 9.68 -28.94 18.67
N THR A 526 10.11 -27.74 19.05
CA THR A 526 10.26 -27.32 20.44
C THR A 526 8.97 -26.64 20.90
N TYR A 527 8.43 -27.08 22.02
CA TYR A 527 7.16 -26.56 22.55
C TYR A 527 7.25 -26.36 24.07
N PHE A 528 6.40 -25.50 24.57
CA PHE A 528 6.28 -25.19 26.00
C PHE A 528 4.87 -25.51 26.47
N VAL A 529 4.77 -26.24 27.60
CA VAL A 529 3.52 -26.57 28.27
C VAL A 529 3.52 -25.96 29.65
N HIS A 530 2.47 -25.27 30.01
CA HIS A 530 2.30 -24.58 31.28
C HIS A 530 1.27 -25.32 32.14
N ASP A 531 1.64 -25.59 33.39
CA ASP A 531 0.85 -26.32 34.39
C ASP A 531 0.44 -27.75 34.01
N GLU A 532 -0.07 -28.50 34.99
CA GLU A 532 -0.45 -29.92 34.93
C GLU A 532 -1.51 -30.21 33.84
N GLU A 533 -1.16 -30.03 32.57
CA GLU A 533 -2.04 -30.30 31.45
C GLU A 533 -1.62 -31.54 30.67
N LEU A 534 -2.61 -32.39 30.41
CA LEU A 534 -2.50 -33.46 29.44
C LEU A 534 -2.87 -32.90 28.06
N GLY A 535 -2.06 -33.13 27.04
CA GLY A 535 -2.33 -32.66 25.72
C GLY A 535 -1.67 -33.50 24.64
N ASP A 536 -1.89 -33.12 23.39
CA ASP A 536 -1.30 -33.78 22.24
C ASP A 536 -0.73 -32.75 21.26
N LEU A 537 0.48 -32.96 20.77
CA LEU A 537 1.00 -32.34 19.58
C LEU A 537 0.53 -33.16 18.36
N LEU A 538 -0.19 -32.53 17.43
CA LEU A 538 -0.82 -33.21 16.30
C LEU A 538 -0.26 -32.65 14.98
N ILE A 539 0.18 -33.56 14.11
CA ILE A 539 0.66 -33.23 12.76
C ILE A 539 -0.38 -33.69 11.74
N TYR A 540 -0.78 -32.82 10.82
CA TYR A 540 -1.76 -33.10 9.80
C TYR A 540 -1.19 -32.96 8.38
N SER A 541 -1.72 -33.73 7.43
CA SER A 541 -1.50 -33.54 5.99
C SER A 541 -2.25 -32.31 5.49
N SER A 542 -1.89 -31.86 4.29
CA SER A 542 -2.53 -30.74 3.60
C SER A 542 -4.04 -30.94 3.34
N ASP A 543 -4.49 -32.19 3.28
CA ASP A 543 -5.90 -32.57 3.13
C ASP A 543 -6.63 -32.75 4.48
N GLY A 544 -5.97 -32.40 5.60
CA GLY A 544 -6.56 -32.42 6.94
C GLY A 544 -6.58 -33.79 7.62
N ARG A 545 -5.88 -34.80 7.10
CA ARG A 545 -5.75 -36.09 7.79
C ARG A 545 -4.69 -36.01 8.86
N LEU A 546 -4.99 -36.56 10.05
CA LEU A 546 -4.00 -36.73 11.11
C LEU A 546 -2.90 -37.69 10.64
N ILE A 547 -1.66 -37.21 10.67
CA ILE A 547 -0.45 -37.96 10.29
C ILE A 547 0.22 -38.52 11.53
N LYS A 548 0.43 -37.68 12.53
CA LYS A 548 1.18 -38.02 13.74
C LYS A 548 0.55 -37.37 14.96
N LYS A 549 0.51 -38.12 16.05
CA LYS A 549 0.08 -37.66 17.36
C LYS A 549 1.22 -37.91 18.36
N HIS A 550 1.65 -36.88 19.05
CA HIS A 550 2.60 -36.97 20.15
C HIS A 550 1.93 -36.49 21.43
N PRO A 551 1.55 -37.41 22.33
CA PRO A 551 0.98 -37.04 23.61
C PRO A 551 2.05 -36.43 24.51
N PHE A 552 1.68 -35.40 25.25
CA PHE A 552 2.52 -34.87 26.32
C PHE A 552 1.78 -34.85 27.67
N ASP A 553 2.52 -35.08 28.72
CA ASP A 553 2.04 -35.07 30.10
C ASP A 553 2.99 -34.15 30.89
N ALA A 554 2.55 -32.94 31.19
CA ALA A 554 3.38 -31.94 31.84
C ALA A 554 2.99 -31.79 33.31
N PHE A 555 3.94 -32.09 34.20
CA PHE A 555 3.91 -31.73 35.62
C PHE A 555 4.78 -30.49 35.83
N ASN A 556 4.17 -29.32 36.01
CA ASN A 556 4.84 -28.02 36.11
C ASN A 556 5.36 -27.45 34.77
N PHE A 557 5.83 -26.19 34.76
CA PHE A 557 6.41 -25.51 33.59
C PHE A 557 7.41 -26.39 32.86
N TYR A 558 7.10 -26.75 31.61
CA TYR A 558 7.86 -27.76 30.91
C TYR A 558 8.17 -27.32 29.47
N TYR A 559 9.45 -27.32 29.13
CA TYR A 559 9.95 -27.22 27.77
C TYR A 559 10.30 -28.61 27.29
N ASP A 560 9.81 -29.01 26.10
CA ASP A 560 10.15 -30.25 25.47
C ASP A 560 10.35 -30.11 23.96
N THR A 561 10.94 -31.15 23.40
CA THR A 561 11.28 -31.23 22.01
C THR A 561 10.77 -32.54 21.44
N PHE A 562 9.95 -32.49 20.42
CA PHE A 562 9.51 -33.64 19.64
C PHE A 562 10.30 -33.70 18.34
N GLU A 563 10.96 -34.82 18.07
CA GLU A 563 11.65 -35.11 16.83
C GLU A 563 10.73 -35.93 15.92
N TRP A 564 10.33 -35.37 14.80
CA TRP A 564 9.50 -36.05 13.83
C TRP A 564 10.32 -36.46 12.60
N ASP A 565 10.31 -37.77 12.33
CA ASP A 565 11.05 -38.43 11.26
C ASP A 565 10.37 -38.31 9.85
N GLY A 566 9.29 -37.57 9.75
CA GLY A 566 8.51 -37.48 8.49
C GLY A 566 7.61 -38.69 8.23
N CYS A 567 7.38 -39.55 9.24
CA CYS A 567 6.54 -40.73 9.10
C CYS A 567 5.19 -40.57 9.82
N ASN A 568 4.18 -41.27 9.33
CA ASN A 568 2.87 -41.35 9.98
C ASN A 568 2.92 -42.27 11.24
N GLU A 569 1.75 -42.49 11.87
CA GLU A 569 1.63 -43.38 13.05
C GLU A 569 2.06 -44.83 12.77
N ASN A 570 2.02 -45.29 11.51
CA ASN A 570 2.42 -46.62 11.11
C ASN A 570 3.92 -46.74 10.75
N GLY A 571 4.69 -45.63 10.84
CA GLY A 571 6.10 -45.57 10.45
C GLY A 571 6.29 -45.46 8.91
N GLU A 572 5.26 -45.10 8.16
CA GLU A 572 5.34 -44.94 6.71
C GLU A 572 5.69 -43.47 6.40
N PRO A 573 6.67 -43.21 5.50
CA PRO A 573 6.99 -41.85 5.10
C PRO A 573 5.78 -41.13 4.51
N VAL A 574 5.53 -39.91 4.94
CA VAL A 574 4.46 -39.08 4.34
C VAL A 574 4.93 -38.58 2.98
N SER A 575 4.06 -38.67 1.98
CA SER A 575 4.35 -38.12 0.68
C SER A 575 4.47 -36.60 0.79
N SER A 576 5.48 -35.99 0.10
CA SER A 576 5.51 -34.55 -0.15
C SER A 576 4.21 -34.16 -0.85
N GLY A 577 3.32 -33.47 -0.14
CA GLY A 577 2.03 -33.03 -0.66
C GLY A 577 2.11 -31.71 -1.41
#